data_3dc234593fd3aa9ffde4ea8eb9da01a4
#
_entry.id   3dc234593fd3aa9ffde4ea8eb9da01a4
#
_cell.length_a   1.000
_cell.length_b   1.000
_cell.length_c   1.000
_cell.angle_alpha   90.00
_cell.angle_beta   90.00
_cell.angle_gamma   90.00
#
_symmetry.space_group_name_H-M   'P 1'
#
loop_
_entity.id
_entity.type
_entity.pdbx_description
1 polymer ?
#
loop_
_entity_poly.entity_id
_entity_poly.type
_entity_poly.pdbx_seq_one_letter_code
_entity_poly.pdbx_strand_id
1 'polypeptide(L)'
;ASALKRAMFSLVSFLNLDKNTVIDIDLPVRPQELVIPVDKALQMAHENNPQLLGLKQNVLEAERNVDKTKKESRFNASVNASIGFNQVADNFGDVYHKPMQQDLVSVSVSIPLVDWGVRKGKYNMARNNLNVVKTSARQDEISLDEEVIMTVNDFNIQQNLITSAEEALDLSILAYNETRQRF
;
A
#
# COMPACT_ATOMS: atom_id res chain seq x y z
N ALA A 1 -37.00 -2.23 3.31
CA ALA A 1 -37.07 -1.59 4.64
C ALA A 1 -35.95 -2.06 5.61
N SER A 2 -35.58 -3.35 5.68
CA SER A 2 -34.57 -3.86 6.63
C SER A 2 -33.13 -3.50 6.26
N ALA A 3 -32.78 -3.43 4.97
CA ALA A 3 -31.45 -3.05 4.50
C ALA A 3 -31.15 -1.57 4.78
N LEU A 4 -32.12 -0.68 4.54
CA LEU A 4 -32.02 0.75 4.84
C LEU A 4 -31.78 0.98 6.34
N LYS A 5 -32.58 0.32 7.20
CA LYS A 5 -32.41 0.42 8.66
C LYS A 5 -31.02 -0.03 9.11
N ARG A 6 -30.49 -1.11 8.55
CA ARG A 6 -29.13 -1.58 8.85
C ARG A 6 -28.05 -0.58 8.43
N ALA A 7 -28.19 -0.02 7.21
CA ALA A 7 -27.26 0.99 6.72
C ALA A 7 -27.28 2.27 7.57
N MET A 8 -28.48 2.74 7.94
CA MET A 8 -28.63 3.90 8.83
C MET A 8 -28.02 3.63 10.22
N PHE A 9 -28.27 2.45 10.80
CA PHE A 9 -27.69 2.07 12.09
C PHE A 9 -26.15 2.00 12.03
N SER A 10 -25.62 1.44 10.94
CA SER A 10 -24.17 1.42 10.70
C SER A 10 -23.56 2.83 10.61
N LEU A 11 -24.24 3.73 9.91
CA LEU A 11 -23.81 5.14 9.78
C LEU A 11 -23.87 5.89 11.11
N VAL A 12 -24.95 5.75 11.87
CA VAL A 12 -25.09 6.31 13.23
C VAL A 12 -23.98 5.83 14.14
N SER A 13 -23.68 4.52 14.08
CA SER A 13 -22.60 3.91 14.87
C SER A 13 -21.21 4.40 14.44
N PHE A 14 -20.99 4.53 13.14
CA PHE A 14 -19.71 5.04 12.60
C PHE A 14 -19.45 6.51 12.98
N LEU A 15 -20.50 7.33 12.96
CA LEU A 15 -20.44 8.75 13.34
C LEU A 15 -20.51 8.96 14.87
N ASN A 16 -20.64 7.88 15.65
CA ASN A 16 -20.77 7.91 17.11
C ASN A 16 -21.91 8.82 17.61
N LEU A 17 -23.04 8.79 16.87
CA LEU A 17 -24.26 9.51 17.22
C LEU A 17 -25.15 8.68 18.16
N ASP A 18 -26.12 9.33 18.82
CA ASP A 18 -27.10 8.61 19.63
C ASP A 18 -27.92 7.63 18.76
N LYS A 19 -28.20 6.44 19.30
CA LYS A 19 -28.94 5.37 18.59
C LYS A 19 -30.33 5.77 18.15
N ASN A 20 -30.91 6.80 18.78
CA ASN A 20 -32.23 7.33 18.46
C ASN A 20 -32.20 8.50 17.44
N THR A 21 -30.99 8.85 16.93
CA THR A 21 -30.88 9.93 15.94
C THR A 21 -31.55 9.51 14.63
N VAL A 22 -32.54 10.28 14.23
CA VAL A 22 -33.18 10.13 12.91
C VAL A 22 -32.30 10.84 11.90
N ILE A 23 -31.70 10.07 10.99
CA ILE A 23 -30.93 10.61 9.86
C ILE A 23 -31.89 10.74 8.69
N ASP A 24 -32.08 11.95 8.20
CA ASP A 24 -32.72 12.23 6.94
C ASP A 24 -31.61 12.41 5.88
N ILE A 25 -31.73 11.66 4.78
CA ILE A 25 -30.73 11.71 3.71
C ILE A 25 -31.31 12.57 2.60
N ASP A 26 -30.77 13.76 2.47
CA ASP A 26 -31.04 14.58 1.29
C ASP A 26 -30.31 13.99 0.09
N LEU A 27 -31.07 13.51 -0.88
CA LEU A 27 -30.49 12.95 -2.10
C LEU A 27 -29.90 14.10 -2.92
N PRO A 28 -28.61 14.05 -3.26
CA PRO A 28 -28.04 15.08 -4.11
C PRO A 28 -28.78 15.17 -5.44
N VAL A 29 -28.95 16.40 -5.92
CA VAL A 29 -29.39 16.64 -7.29
C VAL A 29 -28.56 15.74 -8.21
N ARG A 30 -29.25 15.00 -9.10
CA ARG A 30 -28.67 14.04 -10.03
C ARG A 30 -27.28 14.50 -10.51
N PRO A 31 -26.21 13.76 -10.26
CA PRO A 31 -24.92 14.09 -10.86
C PRO A 31 -25.03 13.99 -12.38
N GLN A 32 -24.40 14.89 -13.09
CA GLN A 32 -24.31 14.79 -14.54
C GLN A 32 -23.74 13.42 -14.91
N GLU A 33 -24.30 12.83 -15.97
CA GLU A 33 -23.81 11.56 -16.48
C GLU A 33 -22.31 11.65 -16.77
N LEU A 34 -21.52 10.90 -16.00
CA LEU A 34 -20.07 10.92 -16.09
C LEU A 34 -19.60 9.58 -16.68
N VAL A 35 -19.20 9.60 -17.94
CA VAL A 35 -18.53 8.45 -18.55
C VAL A 35 -17.03 8.57 -18.35
N ILE A 36 -16.43 7.60 -17.66
CA ILE A 36 -15.00 7.55 -17.41
C ILE A 36 -14.33 6.71 -18.50
N PRO A 37 -13.42 7.29 -19.31
CA PRO A 37 -12.63 6.52 -20.25
C PRO A 37 -11.62 5.64 -19.50
N VAL A 38 -11.57 4.36 -19.84
CA VAL A 38 -10.68 3.36 -19.21
C VAL A 38 -9.21 3.77 -19.35
N ASP A 39 -8.80 4.24 -20.53
CA ASP A 39 -7.41 4.63 -20.79
C ASP A 39 -6.95 5.77 -19.88
N LYS A 40 -7.82 6.76 -19.64
CA LYS A 40 -7.52 7.87 -18.74
C LYS A 40 -7.42 7.41 -17.28
N ALA A 41 -8.30 6.50 -16.88
CA ALA A 41 -8.26 5.93 -15.51
C ALA A 41 -6.98 5.13 -15.28
N LEU A 42 -6.57 4.30 -16.25
CA LEU A 42 -5.30 3.57 -16.20
C LEU A 42 -4.10 4.51 -16.12
N GLN A 43 -4.05 5.54 -16.96
CA GLN A 43 -2.97 6.52 -16.90
C GLN A 43 -2.87 7.17 -15.53
N MET A 44 -3.99 7.65 -14.98
CA MET A 44 -3.99 8.27 -13.64
C MET A 44 -3.62 7.28 -12.53
N ALA A 45 -4.02 6.01 -12.65
CA ALA A 45 -3.62 4.97 -11.71
C ALA A 45 -2.11 4.73 -11.76
N HIS A 46 -1.51 4.64 -12.94
CA HIS A 46 -0.05 4.46 -13.10
C HIS A 46 0.77 5.64 -12.58
N GLU A 47 0.22 6.86 -12.64
CA GLU A 47 0.90 8.07 -12.15
C GLU A 47 0.79 8.25 -10.63
N ASN A 48 -0.36 7.90 -10.04
CA ASN A 48 -0.71 8.32 -8.68
C ASN A 48 -0.94 7.17 -7.69
N ASN A 49 -0.99 5.91 -8.14
CA ASN A 49 -1.27 4.79 -7.24
C ASN A 49 -0.06 4.46 -6.36
N PRO A 50 -0.19 4.57 -5.02
CA PRO A 50 0.91 4.28 -4.10
C PRO A 50 1.37 2.82 -4.16
N GLN A 51 0.50 1.89 -4.53
CA GLN A 51 0.83 0.48 -4.65
C GLN A 51 1.82 0.24 -5.80
N LEU A 52 1.62 0.88 -6.95
CA LEU A 52 2.56 0.82 -8.08
C LEU A 52 3.92 1.45 -7.74
N LEU A 53 3.91 2.55 -6.98
CA LEU A 53 5.15 3.15 -6.49
C LEU A 53 5.88 2.19 -5.54
N GLY A 54 5.16 1.49 -4.67
CA GLY A 54 5.71 0.44 -3.80
C GLY A 54 6.33 -0.72 -4.59
N LEU A 55 5.70 -1.20 -5.66
CA LEU A 55 6.26 -2.24 -6.53
C LEU A 55 7.58 -1.79 -7.18
N LYS A 56 7.64 -0.55 -7.68
CA LYS A 56 8.88 0.03 -8.22
C LYS A 56 9.98 0.13 -7.16
N GLN A 57 9.64 0.54 -5.94
CA GLN A 57 10.57 0.58 -4.82
C GLN A 57 11.13 -0.80 -4.50
N ASN A 58 10.29 -1.84 -4.41
CA ASN A 58 10.71 -3.21 -4.14
C ASN A 58 11.71 -3.72 -5.21
N VAL A 59 11.47 -3.42 -6.48
CA VAL A 59 12.40 -3.76 -7.56
C VAL A 59 13.74 -3.05 -7.38
N LEU A 60 13.74 -1.74 -7.10
CA LEU A 60 14.96 -0.97 -6.87
C LEU A 60 15.75 -1.47 -5.65
N GLU A 61 15.07 -1.89 -4.59
CA GLU A 61 15.72 -2.49 -3.41
C GLU A 61 16.37 -3.84 -3.74
N ALA A 62 15.71 -4.66 -4.54
CA ALA A 62 16.28 -5.92 -5.01
C ALA A 62 17.49 -5.70 -5.94
N GLU A 63 17.45 -4.69 -6.81
CA GLU A 63 18.59 -4.28 -7.65
C GLU A 63 19.75 -3.78 -6.81
N ARG A 64 19.49 -2.94 -5.81
CA ARG A 64 20.49 -2.47 -4.84
C ARG A 64 21.12 -3.64 -4.09
N ASN A 65 20.33 -4.65 -3.70
CA ASN A 65 20.84 -5.83 -3.01
C ASN A 65 21.79 -6.66 -3.88
N VAL A 66 21.52 -6.79 -5.18
CA VAL A 66 22.45 -7.44 -6.13
C VAL A 66 23.75 -6.67 -6.22
N ASP A 67 23.71 -5.34 -6.36
CA ASP A 67 24.90 -4.48 -6.45
C ASP A 67 25.69 -4.51 -5.14
N LYS A 68 25.01 -4.42 -4.00
CA LYS A 68 25.62 -4.56 -2.66
C LYS A 68 26.35 -5.89 -2.52
N THR A 69 25.66 -7.01 -2.83
CA THR A 69 26.26 -8.35 -2.72
C THR A 69 27.47 -8.50 -3.63
N LYS A 70 27.45 -7.92 -4.84
CA LYS A 70 28.57 -7.89 -5.76
C LYS A 70 29.75 -7.10 -5.21
N LYS A 71 29.51 -5.95 -4.58
CA LYS A 71 30.55 -5.09 -4.01
C LYS A 71 31.16 -5.71 -2.74
N GLU A 72 30.32 -6.19 -1.82
CA GLU A 72 30.74 -6.84 -0.57
C GLU A 72 31.50 -8.15 -0.82
N SER A 73 31.31 -8.77 -1.99
CA SER A 73 32.06 -9.96 -2.39
C SER A 73 33.55 -9.69 -2.64
N ARG A 74 33.98 -8.44 -2.80
CA ARG A 74 35.37 -8.09 -3.11
C ARG A 74 36.18 -7.84 -1.85
N PHE A 75 35.71 -6.92 -1.00
CA PHE A 75 36.29 -6.60 0.29
C PHE A 75 35.20 -6.05 1.22
N ASN A 76 35.44 -6.14 2.50
CA ASN A 76 34.59 -5.53 3.51
C ASN A 76 35.49 -4.64 4.41
N ALA A 77 35.05 -3.40 4.61
CA ALA A 77 35.68 -2.47 5.54
C ALA A 77 34.65 -2.05 6.58
N SER A 78 35.04 -2.10 7.85
CA SER A 78 34.20 -1.64 8.95
C SER A 78 34.95 -0.69 9.86
N VAL A 79 34.22 0.32 10.32
CA VAL A 79 34.71 1.27 11.35
C VAL A 79 33.80 1.10 12.54
N ASN A 80 34.37 0.80 13.70
CA ASN A 80 33.64 0.70 14.94
C ASN A 80 34.21 1.73 15.93
N ALA A 81 33.28 2.50 16.53
CA ALA A 81 33.61 3.40 17.62
C ALA A 81 32.80 3.00 18.84
N SER A 82 33.42 2.86 19.98
CA SER A 82 32.74 2.58 21.23
C SER A 82 33.29 3.50 22.33
N ILE A 83 32.36 4.00 23.13
CA ILE A 83 32.62 4.76 24.34
C ILE A 83 32.14 3.90 25.49
N GLY A 84 33.06 3.63 26.40
CA GLY A 84 32.78 2.84 27.60
C GLY A 84 33.21 3.58 28.85
N PHE A 85 32.66 3.20 29.98
CA PHE A 85 33.11 3.64 31.28
C PHE A 85 33.53 2.39 32.06
N ASN A 86 34.76 2.39 32.55
CA ASN A 86 35.30 1.29 33.32
C ASN A 86 35.85 1.81 34.65
N GLN A 87 35.64 1.07 35.73
CA GLN A 87 36.18 1.41 37.02
C GLN A 87 36.47 0.14 37.80
N VAL A 88 37.62 0.16 38.44
CA VAL A 88 38.05 -0.85 39.45
C VAL A 88 38.21 -0.12 40.76
N ALA A 89 37.53 -0.56 41.81
CA ALA A 89 37.61 -0.02 43.16
C ALA A 89 37.67 -1.12 44.19
N ASP A 90 38.43 -0.89 45.27
CA ASP A 90 38.55 -1.86 46.38
C ASP A 90 37.34 -1.85 47.30
N ASN A 91 36.50 -0.82 47.27
CA ASN A 91 35.28 -0.67 48.06
C ASN A 91 34.06 -0.40 47.21
N PHE A 92 32.92 -0.97 47.58
CA PHE A 92 31.65 -0.83 46.80
C PHE A 92 31.15 0.61 46.63
N GLY A 93 31.49 1.52 47.59
CA GLY A 93 31.12 2.94 47.54
C GLY A 93 31.89 3.73 46.49
N ASP A 94 33.14 3.29 46.15
CA ASP A 94 34.01 4.01 45.24
C ASP A 94 33.80 3.63 43.77
N VAL A 95 33.02 2.55 43.50
CA VAL A 95 32.73 2.07 42.14
C VAL A 95 32.00 3.14 41.29
N TYR A 96 31.30 4.06 41.91
CA TYR A 96 30.56 5.13 41.21
C TYR A 96 31.24 6.50 41.27
N HIS A 97 32.36 6.62 41.93
CA HIS A 97 33.09 7.86 42.07
C HIS A 97 34.26 7.95 41.09
N LYS A 98 34.09 8.58 39.93
CA LYS A 98 35.12 8.84 38.89
C LYS A 98 35.35 7.64 37.95
N PRO A 99 34.33 7.23 37.17
CA PRO A 99 34.55 6.23 36.14
C PRO A 99 35.57 6.73 35.11
N MET A 100 36.50 5.86 34.74
CA MET A 100 37.47 6.14 33.65
C MET A 100 36.77 5.94 32.32
N GLN A 101 36.73 6.97 31.51
CA GLN A 101 36.23 6.90 30.13
C GLN A 101 37.27 6.15 29.27
N GLN A 102 36.73 5.18 28.51
CA GLN A 102 37.52 4.43 27.55
C GLN A 102 36.91 4.62 26.17
N ASP A 103 37.64 5.29 25.31
CA ASP A 103 37.24 5.50 23.92
C ASP A 103 38.05 4.56 23.04
N LEU A 104 37.34 3.76 22.24
CA LEU A 104 37.95 2.81 21.30
C LEU A 104 37.44 3.08 19.90
N VAL A 105 38.36 3.34 18.97
CA VAL A 105 38.08 3.42 17.54
C VAL A 105 38.87 2.32 16.85
N SER A 106 38.19 1.45 16.12
CA SER A 106 38.82 0.40 15.34
C SER A 106 38.38 0.46 13.87
N VAL A 107 39.32 0.29 12.99
CA VAL A 107 39.09 0.16 11.55
C VAL A 107 39.59 -1.22 11.14
N SER A 108 38.73 -2.00 10.51
CA SER A 108 39.09 -3.32 10.00
C SER A 108 38.74 -3.46 8.52
N VAL A 109 39.66 -4.07 7.76
CA VAL A 109 39.49 -4.40 6.36
C VAL A 109 39.65 -5.91 6.21
N SER A 110 38.64 -6.56 5.63
CA SER A 110 38.62 -8.01 5.38
C SER A 110 38.57 -8.28 3.88
N ILE A 111 39.55 -9.03 3.38
CA ILE A 111 39.63 -9.46 1.99
C ILE A 111 39.55 -10.98 1.97
N PRO A 112 38.46 -11.59 1.54
CA PRO A 112 38.33 -13.04 1.47
C PRO A 112 39.17 -13.58 0.30
N LEU A 113 40.20 -14.39 0.60
CA LEU A 113 41.05 -15.00 -0.41
C LEU A 113 40.45 -16.25 -1.03
N VAL A 114 39.88 -17.12 -0.20
CA VAL A 114 39.20 -18.36 -0.61
C VAL A 114 37.90 -18.52 0.16
N ASP A 115 36.79 -18.82 -0.51
CA ASP A 115 35.47 -18.95 0.10
C ASP A 115 34.65 -20.15 -0.45
N TRP A 116 35.28 -21.04 -1.16
CA TRP A 116 34.67 -22.28 -1.69
C TRP A 116 33.37 -22.04 -2.49
N GLY A 117 33.26 -20.87 -3.12
CA GLY A 117 32.10 -20.50 -3.95
C GLY A 117 30.94 -19.84 -3.20
N VAL A 118 31.06 -19.57 -1.90
CA VAL A 118 29.98 -18.93 -1.09
C VAL A 118 29.60 -17.57 -1.66
N ARG A 119 30.56 -16.74 -2.09
CA ARG A 119 30.27 -15.42 -2.71
C ARG A 119 29.49 -15.54 -4.00
N LYS A 120 29.90 -16.49 -4.88
CA LYS A 120 29.18 -16.75 -6.13
C LYS A 120 27.77 -17.23 -5.87
N GLY A 121 27.60 -18.09 -4.85
CA GLY A 121 26.29 -18.55 -4.41
C GLY A 121 25.39 -17.38 -3.92
N LYS A 122 25.91 -16.51 -3.05
CA LYS A 122 25.18 -15.32 -2.56
C LYS A 122 24.80 -14.37 -3.70
N TYR A 123 25.70 -14.11 -4.63
CA TYR A 123 25.40 -13.28 -5.80
C TYR A 123 24.30 -13.90 -6.67
N ASN A 124 24.37 -15.19 -6.96
CA ASN A 124 23.34 -15.89 -7.73
C ASN A 124 21.98 -15.88 -7.01
N MET A 125 21.96 -16.05 -5.68
CA MET A 125 20.74 -15.92 -4.88
C MET A 125 20.15 -14.52 -4.98
N ALA A 126 20.95 -13.47 -4.83
CA ALA A 126 20.48 -12.09 -4.94
C ALA A 126 19.93 -11.80 -6.35
N ARG A 127 20.58 -12.30 -7.40
CA ARG A 127 20.13 -12.18 -8.80
C ARG A 127 18.82 -12.92 -9.05
N ASN A 128 18.70 -14.15 -8.53
CA ASN A 128 17.46 -14.92 -8.65
C ASN A 128 16.31 -14.25 -7.90
N ASN A 129 16.58 -13.74 -6.70
CA ASN A 129 15.59 -12.96 -5.94
C ASN A 129 15.13 -11.72 -6.72
N LEU A 130 16.04 -10.98 -7.37
CA LEU A 130 15.67 -9.85 -8.22
C LEU A 130 14.73 -10.29 -9.35
N ASN A 131 15.00 -11.42 -10.00
CA ASN A 131 14.13 -11.93 -11.05
C ASN A 131 12.73 -12.29 -10.51
N VAL A 132 12.64 -12.89 -9.33
CA VAL A 132 11.38 -13.20 -8.66
C VAL A 132 10.61 -11.91 -8.37
N VAL A 133 11.28 -10.92 -7.75
CA VAL A 133 10.66 -9.63 -7.43
C VAL A 133 10.15 -8.90 -8.68
N LYS A 134 10.94 -8.90 -9.78
CA LYS A 134 10.52 -8.31 -11.06
C LYS A 134 9.29 -9.01 -11.64
N THR A 135 9.26 -10.34 -11.58
CA THR A 135 8.12 -11.11 -12.10
C THR A 135 6.87 -10.89 -11.26
N SER A 136 7.00 -10.90 -9.92
CA SER A 136 5.90 -10.60 -9.01
C SER A 136 5.36 -9.18 -9.23
N ALA A 137 6.25 -8.19 -9.27
CA ALA A 137 5.85 -6.79 -9.49
C ALA A 137 5.08 -6.62 -10.81
N ARG A 138 5.51 -7.31 -11.88
CA ARG A 138 4.80 -7.28 -13.16
C ARG A 138 3.42 -7.94 -13.07
N GLN A 139 3.31 -9.06 -12.33
CA GLN A 139 2.02 -9.73 -12.13
C GLN A 139 1.06 -8.85 -11.34
N ASP A 140 1.55 -8.21 -10.27
CA ASP A 140 0.76 -7.32 -9.44
C ASP A 140 0.32 -6.06 -10.21
N GLU A 141 1.17 -5.53 -11.10
CA GLU A 141 0.83 -4.44 -12.02
C GLU A 141 -0.32 -4.82 -12.97
N ILE A 142 -0.26 -6.01 -13.57
CA ILE A 142 -1.33 -6.53 -14.45
C ILE A 142 -2.64 -6.68 -13.66
N SER A 143 -2.58 -7.25 -12.45
CA SER A 143 -3.77 -7.43 -11.62
C SER A 143 -4.42 -6.10 -11.22
N LEU A 144 -3.60 -5.08 -10.97
CA LEU A 144 -4.08 -3.74 -10.67
C LEU A 144 -4.74 -3.09 -11.89
N ASP A 145 -4.15 -3.26 -13.09
CA ASP A 145 -4.75 -2.76 -14.33
C ASP A 145 -6.12 -3.41 -14.58
N GLU A 146 -6.23 -4.73 -14.36
CA GLU A 146 -7.51 -5.45 -14.45
C GLU A 146 -8.53 -4.91 -13.45
N GLU A 147 -8.12 -4.65 -12.20
CA GLU A 147 -9.01 -4.09 -11.17
C GLU A 147 -9.52 -2.69 -11.56
N VAL A 148 -8.64 -1.83 -12.08
CA VAL A 148 -9.03 -0.49 -12.57
C VAL A 148 -10.02 -0.60 -13.73
N ILE A 149 -9.77 -1.47 -14.70
CA ILE A 149 -10.66 -1.69 -15.85
C ILE A 149 -12.02 -2.16 -15.39
N MET A 150 -12.08 -3.15 -14.50
CA MET A 150 -13.34 -3.68 -13.97
C MET A 150 -14.11 -2.61 -13.19
N THR A 151 -13.43 -1.87 -12.32
CA THR A 151 -14.06 -0.81 -11.51
C THR A 151 -14.66 0.29 -12.39
N VAL A 152 -13.94 0.72 -13.42
CA VAL A 152 -14.45 1.73 -14.38
C VAL A 152 -15.64 1.20 -15.17
N ASN A 153 -15.59 -0.05 -15.64
CA ASN A 153 -16.69 -0.66 -16.35
C ASN A 153 -17.93 -0.80 -15.46
N ASP A 154 -17.75 -1.27 -14.22
CA ASP A 154 -18.85 -1.37 -13.25
C ASP A 154 -19.47 -0.01 -12.96
N PHE A 155 -18.65 1.02 -12.80
CA PHE A 155 -19.14 2.39 -12.61
C PHE A 155 -19.99 2.85 -13.80
N ASN A 156 -19.50 2.68 -15.03
CA ASN A 156 -20.21 3.08 -16.24
C ASN A 156 -21.52 2.29 -16.42
N ILE A 157 -21.52 0.98 -16.09
CA ILE A 157 -22.73 0.15 -16.11
C ILE A 157 -23.76 0.66 -15.08
N GLN A 158 -23.33 1.01 -13.88
CA GLN A 158 -24.23 1.53 -12.85
C GLN A 158 -24.86 2.87 -13.25
N GLN A 159 -24.14 3.74 -13.96
CA GLN A 159 -24.71 4.96 -14.54
C GLN A 159 -25.86 4.63 -15.51
N ASN A 160 -25.67 3.67 -16.39
CA ASN A 160 -26.71 3.22 -17.32
C ASN A 160 -27.93 2.61 -16.59
N LEU A 161 -27.67 1.85 -15.50
CA LEU A 161 -28.76 1.26 -14.68
C LEU A 161 -29.62 2.34 -14.00
N ILE A 162 -28.99 3.42 -13.52
CA ILE A 162 -29.71 4.57 -12.94
C ILE A 162 -30.63 5.19 -14.00
N THR A 163 -30.13 5.46 -15.20
CA THR A 163 -30.89 6.02 -16.31
C THR A 163 -32.09 5.11 -16.67
N SER A 164 -31.84 3.79 -16.80
CA SER A 164 -32.91 2.83 -17.10
C SER A 164 -33.97 2.75 -16.00
N ALA A 165 -33.56 2.84 -14.73
CA ALA A 165 -34.48 2.85 -13.60
C ALA A 165 -35.36 4.11 -13.57
N GLU A 166 -34.85 5.25 -13.92
CA GLU A 166 -35.59 6.51 -14.04
C GLU A 166 -36.61 6.44 -15.17
N GLU A 167 -36.20 5.96 -16.36
CA GLU A 167 -37.12 5.75 -17.47
C GLU A 167 -38.29 4.79 -17.11
N ALA A 168 -37.98 3.71 -16.39
CA ALA A 168 -38.95 2.77 -15.91
C ALA A 168 -39.94 3.39 -14.89
N LEU A 169 -39.42 4.26 -14.01
CA LEU A 169 -40.24 5.02 -13.06
C LEU A 169 -41.17 5.98 -13.78
N ASP A 170 -40.66 6.76 -14.72
CA ASP A 170 -41.48 7.72 -15.51
C ASP A 170 -42.59 7.01 -16.28
N LEU A 171 -42.30 5.88 -16.93
CA LEU A 171 -43.31 5.05 -17.61
C LEU A 171 -44.34 4.49 -16.63
N SER A 172 -43.92 4.10 -15.43
CA SER A 172 -44.84 3.60 -14.40
C SER A 172 -45.79 4.69 -13.89
N ILE A 173 -45.27 5.91 -13.70
CA ILE A 173 -46.07 7.07 -13.31
C ILE A 173 -47.08 7.43 -14.41
N LEU A 174 -46.63 7.42 -15.69
CA LEU A 174 -47.52 7.66 -16.81
C LEU A 174 -48.62 6.63 -16.88
N ALA A 175 -48.30 5.33 -16.80
CA ALA A 175 -49.28 4.24 -16.81
C ALA A 175 -50.26 4.33 -15.64
N TYR A 176 -49.78 4.70 -14.45
CA TYR A 176 -50.64 4.93 -13.28
C TYR A 176 -51.63 6.08 -13.52
N ASN A 177 -51.17 7.21 -14.03
CA ASN A 177 -52.00 8.37 -14.29
C ASN A 177 -53.06 8.10 -15.39
N GLU A 178 -52.67 7.41 -16.47
CA GLU A 178 -53.59 6.98 -17.53
C GLU A 178 -54.66 6.00 -17.00
N THR A 179 -54.27 5.07 -16.16
CA THR A 179 -55.23 4.12 -15.55
C THR A 179 -56.21 4.84 -14.63
N ARG A 180 -55.70 5.80 -13.80
CA ARG A 180 -56.53 6.60 -12.90
C ARG A 180 -57.55 7.49 -13.62
N GLN A 181 -57.22 7.97 -14.83
CA GLN A 181 -58.16 8.78 -15.63
C GLN A 181 -59.27 7.96 -16.28
N ARG A 182 -59.07 6.63 -16.42
CA ARG A 182 -60.04 5.74 -17.05
C ARG A 182 -61.07 5.19 -16.07
N PHE A 183 -60.83 5.30 -14.77
CA PHE A 183 -61.69 4.91 -13.69
C PHE A 183 -62.11 6.10 -12.82
#